data_06c823c5236bfa3e3cb39208e7c4f621
#
_entry.id   06c823c5236bfa3e3cb39208e7c4f621
#
_cell.length_a   1.000
_cell.length_b   1.000
_cell.length_c   1.000
_cell.angle_alpha   90.00
_cell.angle_beta   90.00
_cell.angle_gamma   90.00
#
_symmetry.space_group_name_H-M   'P 1'
#
loop_
_entity.id
_entity.type
_entity.pdbx_description
1 polymer ?
#
loop_
_entity_poly.entity_id
_entity_poly.type
_entity_poly.pdbx_seq_one_letter_code
_entity_poly.pdbx_strand_id
1 'polypeptide(L)'
;MRLFPSLALAALAVPALAHAQPPGVPMAMPLVVDMQKIEVGSWAEYKMSMGTMALSSRWALVARDAKSNTIEMTTQGGPVAKRLVLRLVLPPDPTSGDKPPKPMAMQFGDDAPMLVPKDTPVQKFQKPDEKHLVGKEELKVAAGSFKTSHYREKNVNGVIDIWVNETVFPLGIVKVLTTPEVDKSAPAAMQVPAATMELASTGTGAKPVLTKKPKPFDETKMGGLVGGK
;
A
#
# COMPACT_ATOMS: atom_id res chain seq x y z
N MET A 1 -13.15 -26.21 19.46
CA MET A 1 -12.11 -25.17 19.46
C MET A 1 -11.88 -24.74 17.99
N ARG A 2 -12.50 -23.65 17.55
CA ARG A 2 -12.41 -23.20 16.14
C ARG A 2 -11.28 -22.17 16.07
N LEU A 3 -10.14 -22.57 15.51
CA LEU A 3 -9.03 -21.69 15.17
C LEU A 3 -9.44 -20.86 13.94
N PHE A 4 -9.55 -19.56 14.11
CA PHE A 4 -9.78 -18.62 13.01
C PHE A 4 -8.47 -18.39 12.24
N PRO A 5 -8.46 -18.49 10.91
CA PRO A 5 -7.29 -18.11 10.13
C PRO A 5 -7.10 -16.59 10.23
N SER A 6 -5.92 -16.20 10.67
CA SER A 6 -5.50 -14.80 10.85
C SER A 6 -5.58 -14.05 9.52
N LEU A 7 -6.38 -13.00 9.48
CA LEU A 7 -6.54 -12.08 8.35
C LEU A 7 -5.28 -11.22 8.17
N ALA A 8 -4.35 -11.69 7.37
CA ALA A 8 -3.03 -11.07 7.20
C ALA A 8 -2.96 -9.92 6.16
N LEU A 9 -4.06 -9.61 5.46
CA LEU A 9 -4.05 -8.62 4.35
C LEU A 9 -4.50 -7.23 4.76
N ALA A 10 -5.08 -7.06 5.92
CA ALA A 10 -5.51 -5.74 6.42
C ALA A 10 -4.32 -4.84 6.82
N ALA A 11 -3.09 -5.34 6.79
CA ALA A 11 -1.90 -4.63 7.28
C ALA A 11 -1.44 -3.45 6.41
N LEU A 12 -1.96 -3.29 5.19
CA LEU A 12 -1.72 -2.07 4.41
C LEU A 12 -2.65 -0.92 4.82
N ALA A 13 -3.67 -1.19 5.63
CA ALA A 13 -4.70 -0.19 5.91
C ALA A 13 -5.31 -0.23 7.32
N VAL A 14 -4.94 -1.15 8.22
CA VAL A 14 -5.59 -1.23 9.53
C VAL A 14 -4.57 -1.29 10.68
N PRO A 15 -4.61 -0.33 11.62
CA PRO A 15 -3.63 -0.21 12.70
C PRO A 15 -3.75 -1.23 13.84
N ALA A 16 -4.60 -2.23 13.78
CA ALA A 16 -4.98 -3.02 14.96
C ALA A 16 -4.24 -4.35 15.17
N LEU A 17 -3.24 -4.70 14.35
CA LEU A 17 -2.48 -5.96 14.53
C LEU A 17 -0.97 -5.70 14.68
N ALA A 18 -0.64 -5.06 15.77
CA ALA A 18 0.68 -4.52 16.05
C ALA A 18 1.67 -5.55 16.61
N HIS A 19 1.84 -6.77 16.11
CA HIS A 19 2.97 -7.60 16.61
C HIS A 19 3.57 -8.61 15.64
N ALA A 20 3.04 -8.77 14.44
CA ALA A 20 3.74 -9.54 13.41
C ALA A 20 3.41 -8.95 12.04
N GLN A 21 4.42 -8.43 11.35
CA GLN A 21 4.27 -8.06 9.96
C GLN A 21 3.85 -9.32 9.19
N PRO A 22 2.75 -9.27 8.40
CA PRO A 22 2.33 -10.44 7.64
C PRO A 22 3.46 -10.93 6.74
N PRO A 23 3.70 -12.24 6.65
CA PRO A 23 4.65 -12.79 5.71
C PRO A 23 4.32 -12.28 4.29
N GLY A 24 5.34 -11.84 3.54
CA GLY A 24 5.18 -11.41 2.15
C GLY A 24 4.84 -9.92 1.92
N VAL A 25 4.69 -9.11 2.97
CA VAL A 25 4.62 -7.65 2.82
C VAL A 25 6.04 -7.09 2.86
N PRO A 26 6.47 -6.28 1.87
CA PRO A 26 7.78 -5.64 1.90
C PRO A 26 7.98 -4.85 3.19
N MET A 27 9.15 -4.92 3.80
CA MET A 27 9.48 -4.12 5.00
C MET A 27 9.42 -2.61 4.71
N ALA A 28 9.59 -2.23 3.46
CA ALA A 28 9.43 -0.87 2.98
C ALA A 28 8.78 -0.87 1.59
N MET A 29 8.01 0.16 1.30
CA MET A 29 7.39 0.35 -0.02
C MET A 29 8.39 1.03 -0.95
N PRO A 30 8.63 0.49 -2.15
CA PRO A 30 9.54 1.12 -3.10
C PRO A 30 8.98 2.48 -3.54
N LEU A 31 9.87 3.47 -3.62
CA LEU A 31 9.58 4.79 -4.14
C LEU A 31 10.75 5.23 -5.02
N VAL A 32 10.51 5.29 -6.32
CA VAL A 32 11.55 5.67 -7.30
C VAL A 32 11.33 7.05 -7.91
N VAL A 33 10.19 7.66 -7.64
CA VAL A 33 9.82 8.97 -8.19
C VAL A 33 10.32 10.11 -7.30
N ASP A 34 10.73 11.19 -7.93
CA ASP A 34 10.98 12.45 -7.23
C ASP A 34 9.64 13.12 -6.92
N MET A 35 9.24 13.04 -5.64
CA MET A 35 7.95 13.57 -5.19
C MET A 35 7.77 15.06 -5.53
N GLN A 36 8.86 15.83 -5.65
CA GLN A 36 8.79 17.27 -5.95
C GLN A 36 8.44 17.57 -7.41
N LYS A 37 8.69 16.62 -8.31
CA LYS A 37 8.40 16.74 -9.75
C LYS A 37 7.00 16.26 -10.13
N ILE A 38 6.29 15.62 -9.21
CA ILE A 38 4.94 15.09 -9.47
C ILE A 38 3.93 16.25 -9.44
N GLU A 39 3.04 16.34 -10.42
CA GLU A 39 1.92 17.28 -10.39
C GLU A 39 0.92 16.91 -9.28
N VAL A 40 0.46 17.91 -8.52
CA VAL A 40 -0.63 17.71 -7.55
C VAL A 40 -1.91 17.32 -8.30
N GLY A 41 -2.56 16.28 -7.84
CA GLY A 41 -3.67 15.64 -8.54
C GLY A 41 -3.26 14.38 -9.31
N SER A 42 -1.95 14.07 -9.45
CA SER A 42 -1.52 12.79 -10.05
C SER A 42 -1.93 11.61 -9.19
N TRP A 43 -2.35 10.52 -9.83
CA TRP A 43 -2.82 9.32 -9.16
C TRP A 43 -2.48 8.05 -9.95
N ALA A 44 -2.37 6.94 -9.22
CA ALA A 44 -2.31 5.59 -9.75
C ALA A 44 -3.28 4.68 -9.02
N GLU A 45 -3.92 3.79 -9.75
CA GLU A 45 -4.79 2.74 -9.23
C GLU A 45 -4.16 1.38 -9.47
N TYR A 46 -4.16 0.56 -8.44
CA TYR A 46 -3.62 -0.79 -8.44
C TYR A 46 -4.71 -1.81 -8.19
N LYS A 47 -4.67 -2.92 -8.93
CA LYS A 47 -5.37 -4.16 -8.58
C LYS A 47 -4.43 -5.01 -7.74
N MET A 48 -4.94 -5.49 -6.62
CA MET A 48 -4.20 -6.33 -5.70
C MET A 48 -4.95 -7.64 -5.53
N SER A 49 -4.21 -8.75 -5.53
CA SER A 49 -4.77 -10.09 -5.27
C SER A 49 -3.87 -10.85 -4.32
N MET A 50 -4.47 -11.66 -3.45
CA MET A 50 -3.79 -12.60 -2.56
C MET A 50 -4.71 -13.81 -2.34
N GLY A 51 -4.35 -14.95 -2.92
CA GLY A 51 -5.24 -16.11 -2.96
C GLY A 51 -6.58 -15.75 -3.63
N THR A 52 -7.68 -15.93 -2.91
CA THR A 52 -9.04 -15.60 -3.38
C THR A 52 -9.45 -14.14 -3.13
N MET A 53 -8.64 -13.38 -2.41
CA MET A 53 -8.94 -11.97 -2.11
C MET A 53 -8.49 -11.08 -3.26
N ALA A 54 -9.38 -10.17 -3.66
CA ALA A 54 -9.09 -9.12 -4.63
C ALA A 54 -9.53 -7.76 -4.09
N LEU A 55 -8.69 -6.75 -4.25
CA LEU A 55 -9.01 -5.38 -3.88
C LEU A 55 -8.40 -4.40 -4.87
N SER A 56 -8.90 -3.18 -4.90
CA SER A 56 -8.27 -2.05 -5.59
C SER A 56 -7.76 -1.03 -4.58
N SER A 57 -6.66 -0.39 -4.93
CA SER A 57 -6.08 0.70 -4.13
C SER A 57 -5.66 1.84 -5.04
N ARG A 58 -6.22 3.03 -4.84
CA ARG A 58 -5.88 4.24 -5.57
C ARG A 58 -5.05 5.15 -4.67
N TRP A 59 -3.91 5.58 -5.16
CA TRP A 59 -2.99 6.49 -4.51
C TRP A 59 -2.97 7.81 -5.26
N ALA A 60 -3.21 8.93 -4.59
CA ALA A 60 -3.28 10.24 -5.20
C ALA A 60 -2.49 11.27 -4.38
N LEU A 61 -1.65 12.08 -5.06
CA LEU A 61 -1.03 13.25 -4.46
C LEU A 61 -2.05 14.39 -4.48
N VAL A 62 -2.66 14.69 -3.34
CA VAL A 62 -3.80 15.63 -3.27
C VAL A 62 -3.43 17.03 -2.80
N ALA A 63 -2.25 17.20 -2.18
CA ALA A 63 -1.73 18.51 -1.80
C ALA A 63 -0.21 18.46 -1.61
N ARG A 64 0.43 19.62 -1.72
CA ARG A 64 1.85 19.83 -1.46
C ARG A 64 2.07 21.21 -0.86
N ASP A 65 3.01 21.29 0.08
CA ASP A 65 3.62 22.52 0.55
C ASP A 65 5.15 22.38 0.59
N ALA A 66 5.85 23.42 1.06
CA ALA A 66 7.31 23.41 1.12
C ALA A 66 7.92 22.35 2.05
N LYS A 67 7.11 21.76 2.95
CA LYS A 67 7.58 20.83 4.00
C LYS A 67 6.99 19.45 3.87
N SER A 68 5.97 19.27 3.02
CA SER A 68 5.24 18.00 2.96
C SER A 68 4.50 17.75 1.65
N ASN A 69 4.27 16.48 1.39
CA ASN A 69 3.37 15.97 0.36
C ASN A 69 2.21 15.25 1.04
N THR A 70 0.99 15.53 0.64
CA THR A 70 -0.20 14.82 1.16
C THR A 70 -0.69 13.83 0.15
N ILE A 71 -0.68 12.56 0.50
CA ILE A 71 -1.21 11.47 -0.30
C ILE A 71 -2.49 10.94 0.34
N GLU A 72 -3.50 10.68 -0.47
CA GLU A 72 -4.66 9.88 -0.10
C GLU A 72 -4.62 8.52 -0.78
N MET A 73 -4.72 7.48 0.02
CA MET A 73 -4.90 6.11 -0.41
C MET A 73 -6.35 5.71 -0.21
N THR A 74 -7.02 5.31 -1.29
CA THR A 74 -8.39 4.79 -1.25
C THR A 74 -8.36 3.31 -1.57
N THR A 75 -8.81 2.47 -0.64
CA THR A 75 -8.86 1.01 -0.81
C THR A 75 -10.30 0.52 -0.79
N GLN A 76 -10.63 -0.40 -1.69
CA GLN A 76 -11.96 -0.99 -1.82
C GLN A 76 -11.86 -2.47 -2.21
N GLY A 77 -12.79 -3.28 -1.70
CA GLY A 77 -12.83 -4.73 -1.97
C GLY A 77 -12.11 -5.56 -0.91
N GLY A 78 -11.98 -6.87 -1.16
CA GLY A 78 -11.43 -7.83 -0.21
C GLY A 78 -12.29 -7.95 1.07
N PRO A 79 -11.66 -8.10 2.23
CA PRO A 79 -12.37 -8.19 3.51
C PRO A 79 -12.93 -6.84 3.99
N VAL A 80 -12.58 -5.75 3.32
CA VAL A 80 -13.04 -4.41 3.68
C VAL A 80 -14.41 -4.17 3.05
N ALA A 81 -15.47 -4.34 3.84
CA ALA A 81 -16.85 -4.18 3.36
C ALA A 81 -17.17 -2.74 2.90
N LYS A 82 -16.46 -1.75 3.45
CA LYS A 82 -16.60 -0.34 3.12
C LYS A 82 -15.31 0.20 2.52
N ARG A 83 -15.43 1.17 1.61
CA ARG A 83 -14.28 1.95 1.13
C ARG A 83 -13.51 2.53 2.31
N LEU A 84 -12.19 2.32 2.32
CA LEU A 84 -11.27 2.94 3.27
C LEU A 84 -10.50 4.05 2.56
N VAL A 85 -10.47 5.24 3.12
CA VAL A 85 -9.57 6.32 2.70
C VAL A 85 -8.60 6.61 3.82
N LEU A 86 -7.31 6.58 3.54
CA LEU A 86 -6.24 6.92 4.46
C LEU A 86 -5.47 8.12 3.92
N ARG A 87 -5.31 9.17 4.72
CA ARG A 87 -4.45 10.32 4.39
C ARG A 87 -3.12 10.18 5.09
N LEU A 88 -2.05 10.26 4.29
CA LEU A 88 -0.66 10.23 4.72
C LEU A 88 -0.03 11.60 4.44
N VAL A 89 0.80 12.06 5.36
CA VAL A 89 1.68 13.20 5.13
C VAL A 89 3.11 12.69 5.07
N LEU A 90 3.75 12.93 3.94
CA LEU A 90 5.10 12.53 3.63
C LEU A 90 6.03 13.74 3.69
N PRO A 91 7.28 13.58 4.14
CA PRO A 91 8.29 14.64 3.96
C PRO A 91 8.55 14.89 2.46
N PRO A 92 9.24 15.96 2.10
CA PRO A 92 9.61 16.24 0.71
C PRO A 92 10.36 15.10 0.04
N ASP A 93 11.29 14.46 0.76
CA ASP A 93 11.93 13.20 0.39
C ASP A 93 11.54 12.10 1.41
N PRO A 94 10.56 11.24 1.08
CA PRO A 94 10.14 10.17 1.99
C PRO A 94 11.16 9.03 2.11
N THR A 95 12.16 9.00 1.25
CA THR A 95 13.19 7.93 1.23
C THR A 95 14.42 8.25 2.07
N SER A 96 14.59 9.49 2.54
CA SER A 96 15.73 9.91 3.37
C SER A 96 15.82 9.17 4.71
N GLY A 97 14.70 8.61 5.18
CA GLY A 97 14.63 7.88 6.46
C GLY A 97 14.54 8.79 7.70
N ASP A 98 14.84 10.08 7.58
CA ASP A 98 14.89 11.03 8.70
C ASP A 98 13.51 11.28 9.32
N LYS A 99 12.48 11.25 8.49
CA LYS A 99 11.10 11.51 8.93
C LYS A 99 10.17 10.48 8.29
N PRO A 100 9.67 9.53 9.08
CA PRO A 100 8.70 8.57 8.56
C PRO A 100 7.40 9.25 8.13
N PRO A 101 6.65 8.66 7.19
CA PRO A 101 5.29 9.07 6.88
C PRO A 101 4.44 9.17 8.13
N LYS A 102 3.52 10.12 8.16
CA LYS A 102 2.58 10.28 9.29
C LYS A 102 1.17 10.05 8.79
N PRO A 103 0.47 9.02 9.29
CA PRO A 103 -0.95 8.89 9.04
C PRO A 103 -1.67 10.01 9.79
N MET A 104 -2.56 10.73 9.13
CA MET A 104 -3.26 11.86 9.75
C MET A 104 -4.74 11.59 9.95
N ALA A 105 -5.38 10.97 8.96
CA ALA A 105 -6.81 10.77 9.00
C ALA A 105 -7.21 9.52 8.21
N MET A 106 -8.29 8.88 8.66
CA MET A 106 -8.93 7.78 7.96
C MET A 106 -10.44 7.99 7.88
N GLN A 107 -11.06 7.40 6.87
CA GLN A 107 -12.51 7.42 6.70
C GLN A 107 -12.98 6.06 6.17
N PHE A 108 -14.07 5.56 6.72
CA PHE A 108 -14.73 4.34 6.27
C PHE A 108 -16.06 4.67 5.59
N GLY A 109 -16.21 4.25 4.34
CA GLY A 109 -17.40 4.58 3.55
C GLY A 109 -17.62 6.10 3.50
N ASP A 110 -18.81 6.53 3.90
CA ASP A 110 -19.23 7.93 3.94
C ASP A 110 -19.26 8.50 5.37
N ASP A 111 -18.71 7.77 6.35
CA ASP A 111 -18.60 8.22 7.73
C ASP A 111 -17.73 9.49 7.81
N ALA A 112 -17.87 10.23 8.91
CA ALA A 112 -16.98 11.36 9.15
C ALA A 112 -15.54 10.87 9.33
N PRO A 113 -14.52 11.53 8.72
CA PRO A 113 -13.14 11.15 8.90
C PRO A 113 -12.73 11.24 10.38
N MET A 114 -11.83 10.39 10.81
CA MET A 114 -11.26 10.36 12.15
C MET A 114 -9.73 10.46 12.10
N LEU A 115 -9.14 10.97 13.18
CA LEU A 115 -7.69 10.98 13.33
C LEU A 115 -7.18 9.54 13.44
N VAL A 116 -6.00 9.30 12.92
CA VAL A 116 -5.29 8.03 13.14
C VAL A 116 -4.50 8.13 14.43
N PRO A 117 -4.47 7.10 15.29
CA PRO A 117 -3.65 7.09 16.49
C PRO A 117 -2.18 7.39 16.17
N LYS A 118 -1.50 8.16 17.04
CA LYS A 118 -0.12 8.62 16.80
C LYS A 118 0.88 7.49 16.64
N ASP A 119 0.63 6.37 17.33
CA ASP A 119 1.51 5.21 17.36
C ASP A 119 1.17 4.18 16.28
N THR A 120 0.28 4.54 15.34
CA THR A 120 -0.04 3.66 14.22
C THR A 120 1.20 3.43 13.35
N PRO A 121 1.63 2.18 13.19
CA PRO A 121 2.74 1.86 12.30
C PRO A 121 2.43 2.29 10.88
N VAL A 122 3.37 2.97 10.24
CA VAL A 122 3.28 3.32 8.83
C VAL A 122 4.45 2.68 8.10
N GLN A 123 4.16 2.09 6.97
CA GLN A 123 5.17 1.51 6.11
C GLN A 123 6.14 2.60 5.65
N LYS A 124 7.43 2.34 5.79
CA LYS A 124 8.48 3.24 5.31
C LYS A 124 8.56 3.19 3.79
N PHE A 125 9.04 4.28 3.22
CA PHE A 125 9.41 4.31 1.80
C PHE A 125 10.92 4.22 1.68
N GLN A 126 11.39 3.53 0.64
CA GLN A 126 12.82 3.43 0.34
C GLN A 126 13.04 3.30 -1.17
N LYS A 127 14.19 3.74 -1.64
CA LYS A 127 14.62 3.40 -2.99
C LYS A 127 14.97 1.92 -3.05
N PRO A 128 14.61 1.21 -4.14
CA PRO A 128 15.10 -0.15 -4.34
C PRO A 128 16.64 -0.16 -4.31
N ASP A 129 17.21 -1.19 -3.69
CA ASP A 129 18.65 -1.35 -3.61
C ASP A 129 19.18 -1.91 -4.95
N GLU A 130 20.13 -1.22 -5.57
CA GLU A 130 20.71 -1.59 -6.86
C GLU A 130 21.34 -3.00 -6.87
N LYS A 131 21.75 -3.52 -5.71
CA LYS A 131 22.23 -4.91 -5.62
C LYS A 131 21.18 -5.95 -5.95
N HIS A 132 19.90 -5.59 -5.89
CA HIS A 132 18.76 -6.45 -6.20
C HIS A 132 18.25 -6.24 -7.63
N LEU A 133 18.89 -5.35 -8.42
CA LEU A 133 18.51 -5.13 -9.82
C LEU A 133 18.75 -6.38 -10.66
N VAL A 134 17.70 -6.93 -11.23
CA VAL A 134 17.75 -8.05 -12.17
C VAL A 134 18.05 -7.55 -13.58
N GLY A 135 17.44 -6.42 -13.96
CA GLY A 135 17.62 -5.83 -15.28
C GLY A 135 16.53 -4.81 -15.63
N LYS A 136 16.53 -4.42 -16.91
CA LYS A 136 15.49 -3.54 -17.46
C LYS A 136 14.70 -4.30 -18.51
N GLU A 137 13.39 -4.18 -18.47
CA GLU A 137 12.50 -4.86 -19.40
C GLU A 137 11.24 -4.05 -19.68
N GLU A 138 10.58 -4.36 -20.78
CA GLU A 138 9.26 -3.81 -21.08
C GLU A 138 8.20 -4.72 -20.45
N LEU A 139 7.37 -4.13 -19.57
CA LEU A 139 6.28 -4.82 -18.91
C LEU A 139 4.94 -4.26 -19.38
N LYS A 140 4.06 -5.15 -19.84
CA LYS A 140 2.68 -4.83 -20.20
C LYS A 140 1.74 -5.16 -19.05
N VAL A 141 0.98 -4.15 -18.60
CA VAL A 141 -0.05 -4.24 -17.55
C VAL A 141 -1.35 -3.61 -18.06
N ALA A 142 -2.42 -3.63 -17.28
CA ALA A 142 -3.70 -3.05 -17.70
C ALA A 142 -3.61 -1.54 -18.02
N ALA A 143 -2.74 -0.80 -17.33
CA ALA A 143 -2.50 0.62 -17.58
C ALA A 143 -1.69 0.91 -18.87
N GLY A 144 -1.09 -0.09 -19.52
CA GLY A 144 -0.28 0.08 -20.73
C GLY A 144 1.05 -0.68 -20.67
N SER A 145 2.00 -0.31 -21.57
CA SER A 145 3.35 -0.85 -21.60
C SER A 145 4.35 0.15 -21.00
N PHE A 146 5.23 -0.34 -20.14
CA PHE A 146 6.20 0.47 -19.41
C PHE A 146 7.60 -0.13 -19.52
N LYS A 147 8.59 0.71 -19.80
CA LYS A 147 10.00 0.34 -19.62
C LYS A 147 10.31 0.35 -18.13
N THR A 148 10.56 -0.80 -17.54
CA THR A 148 10.71 -0.96 -16.09
C THR A 148 12.12 -1.37 -15.71
N SER A 149 12.54 -0.99 -14.51
CA SER A 149 13.63 -1.63 -13.78
C SER A 149 13.02 -2.72 -12.90
N HIS A 150 13.50 -3.95 -13.06
CA HIS A 150 13.06 -5.12 -12.30
C HIS A 150 14.04 -5.41 -11.17
N TYR A 151 13.55 -5.42 -9.95
CA TYR A 151 14.30 -5.76 -8.74
C TYR A 151 13.74 -7.06 -8.16
N ARG A 152 14.64 -7.89 -7.62
CA ARG A 152 14.27 -9.14 -6.93
C ARG A 152 14.95 -9.23 -5.58
N GLU A 153 14.16 -9.34 -4.53
CA GLU A 153 14.63 -9.54 -3.18
C GLU A 153 14.18 -10.91 -2.67
N LYS A 154 15.12 -11.69 -2.13
CA LYS A 154 14.83 -12.94 -1.43
C LYS A 154 15.03 -12.73 0.07
N ASN A 155 14.02 -13.09 0.85
CA ASN A 155 14.06 -13.06 2.31
C ASN A 155 13.50 -14.38 2.89
N VAL A 156 13.43 -14.49 4.21
CA VAL A 156 12.92 -15.68 4.91
C VAL A 156 11.45 -16.02 4.61
N ASN A 157 10.69 -15.06 4.07
CA ASN A 157 9.27 -15.23 3.76
C ASN A 157 9.03 -15.57 2.28
N GLY A 158 10.08 -15.56 1.44
CA GLY A 158 9.98 -15.85 0.02
C GLY A 158 10.69 -14.85 -0.88
N VAL A 159 10.21 -14.71 -2.10
CA VAL A 159 10.76 -13.83 -3.14
C VAL A 159 9.78 -12.71 -3.42
N ILE A 160 10.31 -11.50 -3.51
CA ILE A 160 9.56 -10.30 -3.92
C ILE A 160 10.18 -9.77 -5.21
N ASP A 161 9.40 -9.75 -6.26
CA ASP A 161 9.75 -9.12 -7.53
C ASP A 161 9.03 -7.78 -7.63
N ILE A 162 9.76 -6.72 -8.01
CA ILE A 162 9.25 -5.35 -8.08
C ILE A 162 9.65 -4.74 -9.41
N TRP A 163 8.68 -4.29 -10.18
CA TRP A 163 8.89 -3.55 -11.43
C TRP A 163 8.51 -2.09 -11.20
N VAL A 164 9.47 -1.20 -11.45
CA VAL A 164 9.29 0.24 -11.24
C VAL A 164 9.56 1.03 -12.51
N ASN A 165 8.89 2.19 -12.60
CA ASN A 165 9.10 3.18 -13.64
C ASN A 165 8.90 4.58 -13.06
N GLU A 166 9.87 5.48 -13.26
CA GLU A 166 9.88 6.83 -12.68
C GLU A 166 8.75 7.74 -13.19
N THR A 167 8.05 7.38 -14.26
CA THR A 167 6.92 8.15 -14.80
C THR A 167 5.56 7.72 -14.23
N VAL A 168 5.51 6.68 -13.42
CA VAL A 168 4.28 6.18 -12.79
C VAL A 168 4.09 6.82 -11.42
N PHE A 169 3.26 7.84 -11.35
CA PHE A 169 3.02 8.61 -10.12
C PHE A 169 1.84 8.05 -9.31
N PRO A 170 1.88 8.14 -7.95
CA PRO A 170 2.92 8.79 -7.13
C PRO A 170 4.05 7.88 -6.65
N LEU A 171 4.02 6.57 -6.85
CA LEU A 171 4.96 5.63 -6.23
C LEU A 171 6.06 5.12 -7.17
N GLY A 172 5.82 5.14 -8.48
CA GLY A 172 6.72 4.53 -9.46
C GLY A 172 6.54 3.02 -9.61
N ILE A 173 5.56 2.41 -8.95
CA ILE A 173 5.32 0.98 -9.00
C ILE A 173 4.48 0.64 -10.23
N VAL A 174 4.95 -0.31 -11.05
CA VAL A 174 4.17 -0.90 -12.14
C VAL A 174 3.60 -2.25 -11.72
N LYS A 175 4.43 -3.07 -11.04
CA LYS A 175 3.99 -4.38 -10.53
C LYS A 175 4.82 -4.78 -9.32
N VAL A 176 4.19 -5.47 -8.38
CA VAL A 176 4.84 -6.24 -7.30
C VAL A 176 4.28 -7.65 -7.35
N LEU A 177 5.15 -8.64 -7.28
CA LEU A 177 4.79 -10.04 -7.12
C LEU A 177 5.51 -10.57 -5.89
N THR A 178 4.75 -11.10 -4.94
CA THR A 178 5.30 -11.81 -3.79
C THR A 178 5.03 -13.29 -3.95
N THR A 179 6.08 -14.08 -4.02
CA THR A 179 6.02 -15.54 -4.06
C THR A 179 6.54 -16.06 -2.72
N PRO A 180 5.66 -16.56 -1.84
CA PRO A 180 6.07 -17.06 -0.54
C PRO A 180 6.94 -18.29 -0.67
N GLU A 181 7.86 -18.49 0.26
CA GLU A 181 8.56 -19.76 0.38
C GLU A 181 7.57 -20.82 0.91
N VAL A 182 7.47 -21.92 0.19
CA VAL A 182 6.55 -23.01 0.57
C VAL A 182 7.21 -23.84 1.66
N ASP A 183 6.72 -23.72 2.87
CA ASP A 183 7.04 -24.69 3.94
C ASP A 183 6.28 -25.98 3.67
N LYS A 184 6.99 -26.98 3.11
CA LYS A 184 6.40 -28.30 2.79
C LYS A 184 5.92 -29.05 4.02
N SER A 185 6.34 -28.66 5.22
CA SER A 185 5.93 -29.26 6.49
C SER A 185 4.66 -28.61 7.06
N ALA A 186 4.34 -27.38 6.64
CA ALA A 186 3.17 -26.68 7.11
C ALA A 186 1.88 -27.18 6.41
N PRO A 187 0.77 -27.32 7.14
CA PRO A 187 -0.53 -27.59 6.54
C PRO A 187 -0.88 -26.55 5.47
N ALA A 188 -1.51 -26.96 4.36
CA ALA A 188 -1.88 -26.07 3.26
C ALA A 188 -2.67 -24.82 3.70
N ALA A 189 -3.50 -24.96 4.75
CA ALA A 189 -4.25 -23.85 5.34
C ALA A 189 -3.39 -22.78 6.07
N MET A 190 -2.14 -23.09 6.36
CA MET A 190 -1.17 -22.18 7.00
C MET A 190 -0.18 -21.56 6.00
N GLN A 191 -0.22 -21.98 4.74
CA GLN A 191 0.65 -21.40 3.70
C GLN A 191 0.16 -20.03 3.31
N VAL A 192 1.08 -19.07 3.26
CA VAL A 192 0.78 -17.72 2.76
C VAL A 192 0.59 -17.80 1.24
N PRO A 193 -0.53 -17.33 0.67
CA PRO A 193 -0.70 -17.34 -0.77
C PRO A 193 0.19 -16.29 -1.44
N ALA A 194 0.52 -16.51 -2.71
CA ALA A 194 1.17 -15.50 -3.52
C ALA A 194 0.30 -14.23 -3.59
N ALA A 195 0.95 -13.08 -3.59
CA ALA A 195 0.29 -11.79 -3.70
C ALA A 195 0.79 -11.01 -4.91
N THR A 196 -0.12 -10.32 -5.58
CA THR A 196 0.20 -9.47 -6.72
C THR A 196 -0.40 -8.09 -6.50
N MET A 197 0.37 -7.05 -6.80
CA MET A 197 -0.12 -5.68 -6.98
C MET A 197 0.27 -5.24 -8.39
N GLU A 198 -0.69 -4.81 -9.19
CA GLU A 198 -0.46 -4.45 -10.58
C GLU A 198 -1.16 -3.13 -10.91
N LEU A 199 -0.44 -2.25 -11.62
CA LEU A 199 -0.95 -0.97 -12.07
C LEU A 199 -2.11 -1.18 -13.06
N ALA A 200 -3.28 -0.67 -12.70
CA ALA A 200 -4.49 -0.78 -13.49
C ALA A 200 -4.78 0.47 -14.32
N SER A 201 -4.51 1.65 -13.76
CA SER A 201 -4.69 2.93 -14.44
C SER A 201 -3.91 4.05 -13.74
N THR A 202 -3.66 5.13 -14.47
CA THR A 202 -3.05 6.37 -13.96
C THR A 202 -3.77 7.59 -14.51
N GLY A 203 -3.59 8.73 -13.88
CA GLY A 203 -4.13 9.98 -14.38
C GLY A 203 -3.78 11.18 -13.52
N THR A 204 -4.40 12.31 -13.82
CA THR A 204 -4.26 13.58 -13.11
C THR A 204 -5.62 14.11 -12.66
N GLY A 205 -5.64 15.27 -11.99
CA GLY A 205 -6.88 15.93 -11.57
C GLY A 205 -7.60 15.30 -10.37
N ALA A 206 -6.93 14.41 -9.61
CA ALA A 206 -7.48 13.91 -8.35
C ALA A 206 -7.66 15.07 -7.35
N LYS A 207 -8.81 15.06 -6.69
CA LYS A 207 -9.13 15.98 -5.60
C LYS A 207 -9.12 15.25 -4.27
N PRO A 208 -8.87 15.93 -3.15
CA PRO A 208 -8.98 15.33 -1.82
C PRO A 208 -10.36 14.71 -1.59
N VAL A 209 -10.39 13.47 -1.13
CA VAL A 209 -11.62 12.78 -0.70
C VAL A 209 -11.97 13.20 0.73
N LEU A 210 -10.97 13.31 1.61
CA LEU A 210 -11.17 13.74 2.99
C LEU A 210 -11.29 15.26 3.06
N THR A 211 -12.49 15.79 2.87
CA THR A 211 -12.77 17.24 2.87
C THR A 211 -13.20 17.80 4.21
N LYS A 212 -13.70 16.94 5.11
CA LYS A 212 -14.18 17.36 6.45
C LYS A 212 -13.03 17.28 7.47
N LYS A 213 -13.10 18.11 8.49
CA LYS A 213 -12.16 18.05 9.63
C LYS A 213 -12.29 16.70 10.34
N PRO A 214 -11.18 15.96 10.56
CA PRO A 214 -11.21 14.69 11.25
C PRO A 214 -11.66 14.87 12.71
N LYS A 215 -12.48 13.93 13.19
CA LYS A 215 -12.85 13.79 14.60
C LYS A 215 -11.77 13.01 15.36
N PRO A 216 -11.74 13.04 16.69
CA PRO A 216 -10.93 12.13 17.48
C PRO A 216 -11.17 10.67 17.08
N PHE A 217 -10.14 9.84 17.26
CA PHE A 217 -10.22 8.40 16.99
C PHE A 217 -11.30 7.74 17.86
N ASP A 218 -12.09 6.86 17.26
CA ASP A 218 -13.19 6.14 17.91
C ASP A 218 -13.05 4.64 17.60
N GLU A 219 -12.56 3.88 18.58
CA GLU A 219 -12.31 2.43 18.43
C GLU A 219 -13.59 1.63 18.14
N THR A 220 -14.74 2.10 18.60
CA THR A 220 -16.02 1.38 18.43
C THR A 220 -16.40 1.25 16.96
N LYS A 221 -15.93 2.18 16.12
CA LYS A 221 -16.17 2.17 14.67
C LYS A 221 -15.27 1.17 13.92
N MET A 222 -14.21 0.67 14.57
CA MET A 222 -13.33 -0.32 13.98
C MET A 222 -13.91 -1.74 14.05
N GLY A 223 -14.75 -2.05 15.02
CA GLY A 223 -15.37 -3.37 15.21
C GLY A 223 -16.27 -3.82 14.07
N GLY A 224 -16.82 -2.91 13.29
CA GLY A 224 -17.64 -3.21 12.11
C GLY A 224 -16.86 -3.60 10.85
N LEU A 225 -15.51 -3.53 10.87
CA LEU A 225 -14.66 -3.83 9.72
C LEU A 225 -14.24 -5.30 9.64
N VAL A 226 -14.29 -6.02 10.75
CA VAL A 226 -13.83 -7.41 10.88
C VAL A 226 -15.03 -8.37 11.11
N GLY A 227 -16.23 -7.90 10.95
CA GLY A 227 -17.45 -8.62 11.28
C GLY A 227 -18.17 -9.18 10.08
N GLY A 228 -17.75 -10.30 9.55
CA GLY A 228 -18.65 -11.27 8.96
C GLY A 228 -19.23 -12.14 10.09
N LYS A 229 -20.48 -11.92 10.52
CA LYS A 229 -21.28 -12.96 11.17
C LYS A 229 -21.73 -13.96 10.11
#